data_f557aa2e469d6c5871e915772e0e17fd
#
_entry.id   f557aa2e469d6c5871e915772e0e17fd
#
_cell.length_a   1.000
_cell.length_b   1.000
_cell.length_c   1.000
_cell.angle_alpha   90.00
_cell.angle_beta   90.00
_cell.angle_gamma   90.00
#
_symmetry.space_group_name_H-M   'P 1'
#
loop_
_entity.id
_entity.type
_entity.pdbx_description
1 polymer ?
#
loop_
_entity_poly.entity_id
_entity_poly.type
_entity_poly.pdbx_seq_one_letter_code
_entity_poly.pdbx_strand_id
1 'polypeptide(L)'
;MTTTTTIKTKTSSPLTRLAKRSEFTIGLVVIALFLLAFFGSETFSTQYNLMNLTKQGAIVGVLAVAQTLIIITGGIDISGGAIAGLGCMTMALMIRAGQPVWLAIILNFVVCIVCGFINGVIIFDLNVPAMIATLGTQTIYRGILKLACSGNSVSFFEADGKTFIKLFEKIGDYNVFGFLPILACIWILVALIAFLVLRYTVFGRDLFVIGSGIEVARLSGIKVRKTFYLVYSVAGLIYGVAAMMFAGRILRAMPNTGEGYDMNAIAAAVIGGASLAGGRGAITGTLIGTLLMAVIENAGKSRPFGIEISDYILEVITGLLIIAAVAMDMLKNRKKA
;
A
#
# COMPACT_ATOMS: atom_id res chain seq x y z
N MET A 1 -38.49 -50.79 3.51
CA MET A 1 -37.15 -50.65 4.07
C MET A 1 -36.55 -49.32 3.65
N THR A 2 -36.62 -48.32 4.48
CA THR A 2 -36.15 -46.95 4.19
C THR A 2 -34.75 -46.82 4.79
N THR A 3 -33.74 -46.77 3.93
CA THR A 3 -32.33 -46.64 4.31
C THR A 3 -32.05 -45.17 4.62
N THR A 4 -31.94 -44.82 5.89
CA THR A 4 -31.58 -43.47 6.36
C THR A 4 -30.07 -43.31 6.25
N THR A 5 -29.63 -42.59 5.23
CA THR A 5 -28.19 -42.24 5.05
C THR A 5 -27.83 -41.10 6.01
N THR A 6 -27.19 -41.44 7.12
CA THR A 6 -26.66 -40.47 8.09
C THR A 6 -25.45 -39.76 7.48
N ILE A 7 -25.61 -38.50 7.09
CA ILE A 7 -24.49 -37.63 6.66
C ILE A 7 -23.70 -37.25 7.92
N LYS A 8 -22.57 -37.94 8.12
CA LYS A 8 -21.56 -37.54 9.13
C LYS A 8 -20.93 -36.22 8.72
N THR A 9 -21.38 -35.11 9.25
CA THR A 9 -20.70 -33.82 9.19
C THR A 9 -19.39 -33.92 9.99
N LYS A 10 -18.28 -34.07 9.25
CA LYS A 10 -16.94 -33.98 9.83
C LYS A 10 -16.76 -32.57 10.38
N THR A 11 -16.92 -32.40 11.70
CA THR A 11 -16.57 -31.14 12.40
C THR A 11 -15.06 -30.96 12.29
N SER A 12 -14.63 -30.13 11.35
CA SER A 12 -13.22 -29.75 11.23
C SER A 12 -12.79 -29.01 12.50
N SER A 13 -11.69 -29.41 13.10
CA SER A 13 -11.12 -28.76 14.29
C SER A 13 -10.88 -27.26 14.03
N PRO A 14 -10.89 -26.39 15.06
CA PRO A 14 -10.64 -24.95 14.87
C PRO A 14 -9.26 -24.68 14.21
N LEU A 15 -8.26 -25.52 14.46
CA LEU A 15 -6.94 -25.48 13.81
C LEU A 15 -7.01 -25.76 12.30
N THR A 16 -7.83 -26.70 11.85
CA THR A 16 -7.99 -26.99 10.41
C THR A 16 -8.78 -25.90 9.69
N ARG A 17 -9.64 -25.15 10.39
CA ARG A 17 -10.30 -23.96 9.83
C ARG A 17 -9.35 -22.77 9.71
N LEU A 18 -8.44 -22.57 10.67
CA LEU A 18 -7.40 -21.56 10.60
C LEU A 18 -6.39 -21.86 9.49
N ALA A 19 -5.92 -23.10 9.37
CA ALA A 19 -4.98 -23.52 8.33
C ALA A 19 -5.53 -23.39 6.89
N LYS A 20 -6.87 -23.33 6.72
CA LYS A 20 -7.51 -23.10 5.41
C LYS A 20 -7.61 -21.62 5.02
N ARG A 21 -7.29 -20.68 5.91
CA ARG A 21 -7.22 -19.26 5.57
C ARG A 21 -5.89 -18.96 4.89
N SER A 22 -5.92 -18.35 3.71
CA SER A 22 -4.73 -17.95 2.97
C SER A 22 -3.79 -17.06 3.80
N GLU A 23 -4.35 -16.22 4.67
CA GLU A 23 -3.64 -15.35 5.61
C GLU A 23 -2.70 -16.12 6.55
N PHE A 24 -3.14 -17.28 7.05
CA PHE A 24 -2.34 -18.11 7.96
C PHE A 24 -1.12 -18.73 7.24
N THR A 25 -1.32 -19.22 6.03
CA THR A 25 -0.23 -19.80 5.22
C THR A 25 0.81 -18.74 4.87
N ILE A 26 0.38 -17.54 4.47
CA ILE A 26 1.27 -16.42 4.16
C ILE A 26 2.02 -15.97 5.42
N GLY A 27 1.33 -15.90 6.56
CA GLY A 27 1.95 -15.58 7.84
C GLY A 27 3.07 -16.55 8.24
N LEU A 28 2.88 -17.87 8.02
CA LEU A 28 3.93 -18.86 8.22
C LEU A 28 5.13 -18.66 7.31
N VAL A 29 4.88 -18.30 6.03
CA VAL A 29 5.97 -18.01 5.07
C VAL A 29 6.74 -16.77 5.52
N VAL A 30 6.07 -15.72 5.99
CA VAL A 30 6.72 -14.52 6.54
C VAL A 30 7.62 -14.88 7.71
N ILE A 31 7.09 -15.64 8.67
CA ILE A 31 7.87 -16.06 9.85
C ILE A 31 9.06 -16.91 9.43
N ALA A 32 8.87 -17.87 8.53
CA ALA A 32 9.97 -18.73 8.06
C ALA A 32 11.07 -17.91 7.36
N LEU A 33 10.71 -17.00 6.45
CA LEU A 33 11.67 -16.14 5.77
C LEU A 33 12.38 -15.18 6.74
N PHE A 34 11.61 -14.60 7.68
CA PHE A 34 12.20 -13.74 8.71
C PHE A 34 13.23 -14.50 9.57
N LEU A 35 12.91 -15.70 10.03
CA LEU A 35 13.83 -16.51 10.81
C LEU A 35 15.06 -16.94 10.00
N LEU A 36 14.87 -17.33 8.74
CA LEU A 36 15.99 -17.65 7.84
C LEU A 36 16.92 -16.43 7.65
N ALA A 37 16.36 -15.23 7.44
CA ALA A 37 17.16 -14.03 7.31
C ALA A 37 17.82 -13.62 8.64
N PHE A 38 17.10 -13.77 9.77
CA PHE A 38 17.58 -13.43 11.10
C PHE A 38 18.80 -14.27 11.53
N PHE A 39 18.76 -15.57 11.27
CA PHE A 39 19.87 -16.47 11.57
C PHE A 39 20.92 -16.55 10.45
N GLY A 40 20.54 -16.19 9.23
CA GLY A 40 21.42 -16.24 8.05
C GLY A 40 22.25 -14.98 7.82
N SER A 41 22.00 -13.87 8.54
CA SER A 41 22.69 -12.60 8.33
C SER A 41 22.84 -11.81 9.64
N GLU A 42 24.09 -11.55 10.03
CA GLU A 42 24.40 -10.70 11.19
C GLU A 42 23.87 -9.26 11.00
N THR A 43 23.91 -8.75 9.77
CA THR A 43 23.41 -7.42 9.44
C THR A 43 21.88 -7.35 9.58
N PHE A 44 21.16 -8.41 9.17
CA PHE A 44 19.69 -8.44 9.26
C PHE A 44 19.21 -8.36 10.70
N SER A 45 19.86 -9.05 11.63
CA SER A 45 19.46 -9.12 13.04
C SER A 45 19.75 -7.84 13.84
N THR A 46 20.48 -6.87 13.27
CA THR A 46 20.78 -5.61 13.97
C THR A 46 19.51 -4.79 14.22
N GLN A 47 19.43 -4.13 15.37
CA GLN A 47 18.32 -3.23 15.72
C GLN A 47 18.13 -2.14 14.67
N TYR A 48 19.22 -1.57 14.17
CA TYR A 48 19.20 -0.55 13.12
C TYR A 48 18.52 -1.07 11.84
N ASN A 49 18.87 -2.26 11.39
CA ASN A 49 18.29 -2.84 10.18
C ASN A 49 16.81 -3.22 10.37
N LEU A 50 16.43 -3.78 11.52
CA LEU A 50 15.02 -4.08 11.84
C LEU A 50 14.15 -2.82 11.88
N MET A 51 14.70 -1.71 12.40
CA MET A 51 14.02 -0.41 12.34
C MET A 51 13.87 0.08 10.90
N ASN A 52 14.90 -0.04 10.06
CA ASN A 52 14.84 0.35 8.65
C ASN A 52 13.86 -0.51 7.84
N LEU A 53 13.84 -1.83 8.08
CA LEU A 53 12.82 -2.73 7.51
C LEU A 53 11.42 -2.25 7.86
N THR A 54 11.20 -1.93 9.13
CA THR A 54 9.89 -1.46 9.61
C THR A 54 9.52 -0.11 9.01
N LYS A 55 10.45 0.85 8.94
CA LYS A 55 10.23 2.18 8.34
C LYS A 55 9.87 2.06 6.85
N GLN A 56 10.57 1.23 6.10
CA GLN A 56 10.32 1.02 4.68
C GLN A 56 9.01 0.27 4.44
N GLY A 57 8.80 -0.83 5.17
CA GLY A 57 7.57 -1.60 5.11
C GLY A 57 6.34 -0.77 5.47
N ALA A 58 6.45 0.16 6.43
CA ALA A 58 5.35 1.04 6.81
C ALA A 58 4.85 1.92 5.67
N ILE A 59 5.76 2.49 4.85
CA ILE A 59 5.36 3.32 3.70
C ILE A 59 4.65 2.47 2.64
N VAL A 60 5.22 1.32 2.26
CA VAL A 60 4.57 0.36 1.36
C VAL A 60 3.22 -0.06 1.92
N GLY A 61 3.13 -0.29 3.23
CA GLY A 61 1.91 -0.72 3.90
C GLY A 61 0.79 0.30 3.87
N VAL A 62 1.10 1.60 4.03
CA VAL A 62 0.10 2.67 3.87
C VAL A 62 -0.44 2.71 2.45
N LEU A 63 0.45 2.63 1.44
CA LEU A 63 0.04 2.55 0.04
C LEU A 63 -0.77 1.29 -0.25
N ALA A 64 -0.38 0.13 0.32
CA ALA A 64 -1.08 -1.14 0.16
C ALA A 64 -2.50 -1.12 0.78
N VAL A 65 -2.71 -0.39 1.89
CA VAL A 65 -4.04 -0.17 2.46
C VAL A 65 -4.94 0.56 1.45
N ALA A 66 -4.44 1.63 0.82
CA ALA A 66 -5.20 2.34 -0.22
C ALA A 66 -5.49 1.43 -1.42
N GLN A 67 -4.50 0.67 -1.88
CA GLN A 67 -4.67 -0.30 -2.96
C GLN A 67 -5.72 -1.36 -2.63
N THR A 68 -5.76 -1.84 -1.40
CA THR A 68 -6.76 -2.83 -0.97
C THR A 68 -8.18 -2.28 -1.12
N LEU A 69 -8.44 -1.02 -0.74
CA LEU A 69 -9.75 -0.39 -0.91
C LEU A 69 -10.16 -0.35 -2.39
N ILE A 70 -9.23 0.01 -3.28
CA ILE A 70 -9.46 0.10 -4.72
C ILE A 70 -9.63 -1.30 -5.33
N ILE A 71 -8.76 -2.27 -4.99
CA ILE A 71 -8.82 -3.64 -5.50
C ILE A 71 -10.13 -4.33 -5.12
N ILE A 72 -10.68 -4.07 -3.94
CA ILE A 72 -11.99 -4.59 -3.54
C ILE A 72 -13.09 -4.15 -4.52
N THR A 73 -13.01 -2.98 -5.14
CA THR A 73 -13.97 -2.53 -6.17
C THR A 73 -13.72 -3.12 -7.56
N GLY A 74 -12.67 -3.93 -7.75
CA GLY A 74 -12.23 -4.46 -9.04
C GLY A 74 -11.33 -3.50 -9.82
N GLY A 75 -10.89 -2.38 -9.22
CA GLY A 75 -9.93 -1.43 -9.78
C GLY A 75 -8.48 -1.76 -9.42
N ILE A 76 -7.55 -1.15 -10.15
CA ILE A 76 -6.12 -1.13 -9.83
C ILE A 76 -5.66 0.32 -10.01
N ASP A 77 -4.92 0.86 -9.03
CA ASP A 77 -4.34 2.19 -9.14
C ASP A 77 -2.81 2.14 -9.16
N ILE A 78 -2.24 2.32 -10.34
CA ILE A 78 -0.78 2.33 -10.52
C ILE A 78 -0.20 3.72 -10.20
N SER A 79 -1.03 4.76 -10.06
CA SER A 79 -0.58 6.13 -9.86
C SER A 79 -0.23 6.50 -8.41
N GLY A 80 -0.51 5.61 -7.44
CA GLY A 80 -0.40 5.91 -6.01
C GLY A 80 0.97 6.40 -5.57
N GLY A 81 2.05 5.77 -6.07
CA GLY A 81 3.42 6.21 -5.80
C GLY A 81 3.75 7.58 -6.39
N ALA A 82 3.24 7.86 -7.60
CA ALA A 82 3.41 9.16 -8.26
C ALA A 82 2.63 10.28 -7.54
N ILE A 83 1.41 9.99 -7.07
CA ILE A 83 0.59 10.94 -6.27
C ILE A 83 1.30 11.26 -4.96
N ALA A 84 1.80 10.24 -4.23
CA ALA A 84 2.55 10.45 -3.00
C ALA A 84 3.85 11.24 -3.24
N GLY A 85 4.57 10.94 -4.33
CA GLY A 85 5.75 11.70 -4.75
C GLY A 85 5.43 13.16 -5.07
N LEU A 86 4.34 13.42 -5.79
CA LEU A 86 3.87 14.77 -6.11
C LEU A 86 3.49 15.54 -4.85
N GLY A 87 2.77 14.92 -3.91
CA GLY A 87 2.42 15.51 -2.63
C GLY A 87 3.67 15.87 -1.81
N CYS A 88 4.66 14.97 -1.73
CA CYS A 88 5.93 15.20 -1.06
C CYS A 88 6.69 16.38 -1.69
N MET A 89 6.77 16.43 -3.03
CA MET A 89 7.41 17.53 -3.75
C MET A 89 6.69 18.86 -3.54
N THR A 90 5.35 18.85 -3.54
CA THR A 90 4.53 20.04 -3.29
C THR A 90 4.84 20.63 -1.91
N MET A 91 4.92 19.78 -0.87
CA MET A 91 5.33 20.24 0.47
C MET A 91 6.72 20.88 0.46
N ALA A 92 7.70 20.21 -0.14
CA ALA A 92 9.08 20.69 -0.19
C ALA A 92 9.20 22.04 -0.92
N LEU A 93 8.49 22.21 -2.04
CA LEU A 93 8.48 23.45 -2.81
C LEU A 93 7.81 24.60 -2.06
N MET A 94 6.70 24.35 -1.38
CA MET A 94 6.00 25.35 -0.56
C MET A 94 6.90 25.83 0.58
N ILE A 95 7.57 24.93 1.27
CA ILE A 95 8.48 25.25 2.35
C ILE A 95 9.68 26.03 1.83
N ARG A 96 10.27 25.62 0.71
CA ARG A 96 11.35 26.34 0.04
C ARG A 96 10.94 27.77 -0.38
N ALA A 97 9.66 27.97 -0.71
CA ALA A 97 9.10 29.29 -1.02
C ALA A 97 8.77 30.12 0.24
N GLY A 98 9.19 29.67 1.43
CA GLY A 98 8.97 30.39 2.69
C GLY A 98 7.55 30.27 3.25
N GLN A 99 6.73 29.37 2.72
CA GLN A 99 5.37 29.16 3.23
C GLN A 99 5.39 28.35 4.54
N PRO A 100 4.44 28.58 5.45
CA PRO A 100 4.38 27.87 6.71
C PRO A 100 4.12 26.37 6.51
N VAL A 101 4.75 25.54 7.34
CA VAL A 101 4.70 24.07 7.25
C VAL A 101 3.27 23.52 7.28
N TRP A 102 2.38 24.09 8.10
CA TRP A 102 0.97 23.65 8.16
C TRP A 102 0.24 23.83 6.82
N LEU A 103 0.53 24.94 6.09
CA LEU A 103 -0.05 25.19 4.77
C LEU A 103 0.48 24.22 3.73
N ALA A 104 1.77 23.91 3.76
CA ALA A 104 2.39 22.91 2.89
C ALA A 104 1.76 21.51 3.10
N ILE A 105 1.48 21.14 4.36
CA ILE A 105 0.81 19.88 4.68
C ILE A 105 -0.63 19.86 4.15
N ILE A 106 -1.41 20.92 4.36
CA ILE A 106 -2.78 21.00 3.82
C ILE A 106 -2.76 20.87 2.30
N LEU A 107 -1.86 21.59 1.62
CA LEU A 107 -1.77 21.56 0.18
C LEU A 107 -1.36 20.17 -0.35
N ASN A 108 -0.48 19.46 0.35
CA ASN A 108 -0.18 18.06 0.03
C ASN A 108 -1.47 17.20 0.00
N PHE A 109 -2.29 17.27 1.06
CA PHE A 109 -3.52 16.49 1.11
C PHE A 109 -4.51 16.91 0.02
N VAL A 110 -4.65 18.21 -0.24
CA VAL A 110 -5.53 18.72 -1.30
C VAL A 110 -5.08 18.18 -2.65
N VAL A 111 -3.80 18.29 -2.99
CA VAL A 111 -3.24 17.79 -4.27
C VAL A 111 -3.46 16.29 -4.40
N CYS A 112 -3.14 15.51 -3.36
CA CYS A 112 -3.29 14.06 -3.41
C CYS A 112 -4.77 13.63 -3.55
N ILE A 113 -5.70 14.28 -2.83
CA ILE A 113 -7.14 14.01 -2.92
C ILE A 113 -7.66 14.37 -4.31
N VAL A 114 -7.26 15.51 -4.86
CA VAL A 114 -7.66 15.96 -6.21
C VAL A 114 -7.15 15.00 -7.28
N CYS A 115 -5.90 14.55 -7.19
CA CYS A 115 -5.35 13.55 -8.11
C CYS A 115 -6.15 12.22 -8.04
N GLY A 116 -6.44 11.73 -6.82
CA GLY A 116 -7.29 10.57 -6.64
C GLY A 116 -8.70 10.78 -7.21
N PHE A 117 -9.34 11.92 -6.92
CA PHE A 117 -10.66 12.25 -7.47
C PHE A 117 -10.66 12.26 -9.00
N ILE A 118 -9.64 12.84 -9.64
CA ILE A 118 -9.47 12.84 -11.11
C ILE A 118 -9.41 11.41 -11.63
N ASN A 119 -8.68 10.50 -10.98
CA ASN A 119 -8.68 9.08 -11.35
C ASN A 119 -10.09 8.48 -11.30
N GLY A 120 -10.84 8.75 -10.22
CA GLY A 120 -12.21 8.29 -10.07
C GLY A 120 -13.14 8.78 -11.19
N VAL A 121 -13.00 10.05 -11.60
CA VAL A 121 -13.75 10.65 -12.71
C VAL A 121 -13.40 9.99 -14.04
N ILE A 122 -12.11 9.86 -14.36
CA ILE A 122 -11.64 9.24 -15.61
C ILE A 122 -12.16 7.80 -15.75
N ILE A 123 -12.08 7.04 -14.67
CA ILE A 123 -12.47 5.63 -14.66
C ILE A 123 -13.99 5.49 -14.82
N PHE A 124 -14.77 6.24 -14.07
CA PHE A 124 -16.21 6.07 -14.06
C PHE A 124 -16.93 6.83 -15.17
N ASP A 125 -16.66 8.14 -15.37
CA ASP A 125 -17.41 8.97 -16.32
C ASP A 125 -16.94 8.81 -17.76
N LEU A 126 -15.62 8.63 -17.97
CA LEU A 126 -15.06 8.37 -19.28
C LEU A 126 -15.01 6.85 -19.62
N ASN A 127 -15.40 6.01 -18.66
CA ASN A 127 -15.45 4.55 -18.81
C ASN A 127 -14.11 3.95 -19.25
N VAL A 128 -12.99 4.55 -18.82
CA VAL A 128 -11.63 4.06 -19.10
C VAL A 128 -11.28 2.95 -18.10
N PRO A 129 -10.75 1.79 -18.55
CA PRO A 129 -10.30 0.76 -17.64
C PRO A 129 -9.33 1.30 -16.59
N ALA A 130 -9.54 0.97 -15.31
CA ALA A 130 -8.81 1.56 -14.19
C ALA A 130 -7.28 1.50 -14.34
N MET A 131 -6.75 0.36 -14.80
CA MET A 131 -5.32 0.16 -15.01
C MET A 131 -4.76 1.13 -16.07
N ILE A 132 -5.49 1.36 -17.17
CA ILE A 132 -5.06 2.27 -18.26
C ILE A 132 -5.15 3.71 -17.80
N ALA A 133 -6.25 4.08 -17.13
CA ALA A 133 -6.45 5.42 -16.58
C ALA A 133 -5.33 5.80 -15.61
N THR A 134 -5.04 4.91 -14.65
CA THR A 134 -4.04 5.17 -13.61
C THR A 134 -2.60 5.09 -14.11
N LEU A 135 -2.30 4.29 -15.12
CA LEU A 135 -1.01 4.32 -15.81
C LEU A 135 -0.78 5.64 -16.54
N GLY A 136 -1.82 6.14 -17.23
CA GLY A 136 -1.77 7.45 -17.88
C GLY A 136 -1.58 8.59 -16.87
N THR A 137 -2.36 8.60 -15.79
CA THR A 137 -2.26 9.64 -14.76
C THR A 137 -0.97 9.53 -13.95
N GLN A 138 -0.43 8.32 -13.72
CA GLN A 138 0.91 8.13 -13.15
C GLN A 138 1.97 8.89 -13.94
N THR A 139 1.95 8.74 -15.26
CA THR A 139 2.90 9.42 -16.15
C THR A 139 2.73 10.93 -16.09
N ILE A 140 1.47 11.42 -16.08
CA ILE A 140 1.15 12.84 -15.96
C ILE A 140 1.65 13.40 -14.62
N TYR A 141 1.30 12.75 -13.48
CA TYR A 141 1.68 13.23 -12.16
C TYR A 141 3.20 13.20 -11.96
N ARG A 142 3.88 12.17 -12.49
CA ARG A 142 5.33 12.10 -12.49
C ARG A 142 5.97 13.20 -13.35
N GLY A 143 5.38 13.50 -14.50
CA GLY A 143 5.79 14.61 -15.37
C GLY A 143 5.65 15.96 -14.68
N ILE A 144 4.50 16.24 -14.06
CA ILE A 144 4.23 17.48 -13.29
C ILE A 144 5.25 17.62 -12.14
N LEU A 145 5.50 16.54 -11.40
CA LEU A 145 6.48 16.52 -10.32
C LEU A 145 7.87 16.93 -10.84
N LYS A 146 8.34 16.30 -11.93
CA LYS A 146 9.66 16.58 -12.53
C LYS A 146 9.74 18.01 -13.06
N LEU A 147 8.69 18.52 -13.69
CA LEU A 147 8.62 19.91 -14.17
C LEU A 147 8.69 20.91 -13.00
N ALA A 148 7.92 20.68 -11.94
CA ALA A 148 7.85 21.58 -10.79
C ALA A 148 9.19 21.73 -10.06
N CYS A 149 10.03 20.70 -10.05
CA CYS A 149 11.34 20.71 -9.42
C CYS A 149 12.51 20.88 -10.43
N SER A 150 12.23 21.06 -11.72
CA SER A 150 13.24 21.12 -12.80
C SER A 150 14.22 19.94 -12.76
N GLY A 151 13.73 18.75 -12.40
CA GLY A 151 14.53 17.54 -12.27
C GLY A 151 15.44 17.48 -11.04
N ASN A 152 15.41 18.47 -10.14
CA ASN A 152 16.27 18.54 -8.96
C ASN A 152 15.56 18.06 -7.69
N SER A 153 16.34 17.60 -6.72
CA SER A 153 15.81 17.29 -5.38
C SER A 153 15.64 18.55 -4.55
N VAL A 154 14.64 18.57 -3.68
CA VAL A 154 14.32 19.68 -2.77
C VAL A 154 14.32 19.18 -1.33
N SER A 155 15.18 19.73 -0.48
CA SER A 155 15.28 19.36 0.93
C SER A 155 14.28 20.12 1.79
N PHE A 156 13.88 19.51 2.93
CA PHE A 156 12.97 20.09 3.91
C PHE A 156 13.77 20.89 4.96
N PHE A 157 14.39 22.00 4.54
CA PHE A 157 15.13 22.90 5.42
C PHE A 157 14.24 23.98 6.02
N GLU A 158 14.61 24.48 7.22
CA GLU A 158 14.13 25.72 7.77
C GLU A 158 14.63 26.94 6.96
N ALA A 159 14.20 28.14 7.33
CA ALA A 159 14.59 29.37 6.62
C ALA A 159 16.09 29.65 6.59
N ASP A 160 16.88 29.03 7.48
CA ASP A 160 18.34 29.13 7.53
C ASP A 160 19.03 28.34 6.39
N GLY A 161 18.27 27.48 5.65
CA GLY A 161 18.77 26.65 4.57
C GLY A 161 19.72 25.53 5.01
N LYS A 162 19.88 25.28 6.30
CA LYS A 162 20.82 24.32 6.89
C LYS A 162 20.18 23.33 7.83
N THR A 163 19.22 23.79 8.64
CA THR A 163 18.52 22.99 9.64
C THR A 163 17.29 22.33 9.04
N PHE A 164 17.10 21.02 9.24
CA PHE A 164 15.88 20.36 8.82
C PHE A 164 14.69 20.73 9.69
N ILE A 165 13.50 20.71 9.10
CA ILE A 165 12.27 21.00 9.85
C ILE A 165 12.03 19.89 10.87
N LYS A 166 12.04 20.24 12.15
CA LYS A 166 11.90 19.32 13.29
C LYS A 166 10.71 18.37 13.21
N LEU A 167 9.62 18.79 12.55
CA LEU A 167 8.46 17.92 12.37
C LEU A 167 8.81 16.70 11.53
N PHE A 168 9.49 16.89 10.39
CA PHE A 168 9.86 15.81 9.50
C PHE A 168 10.98 14.94 10.06
N GLU A 169 11.97 15.55 10.75
CA GLU A 169 12.98 14.79 11.50
C GLU A 169 12.32 13.85 12.54
N LYS A 170 11.36 14.36 13.31
CA LYS A 170 10.62 13.54 14.28
C LYS A 170 9.84 12.42 13.61
N ILE A 171 9.19 12.67 12.45
CA ILE A 171 8.49 11.62 11.72
C ILE A 171 9.47 10.54 11.22
N GLY A 172 10.70 10.92 10.85
CA GLY A 172 11.69 9.97 10.36
C GLY A 172 12.40 9.17 11.44
N ASP A 173 12.77 9.82 12.55
CA ASP A 173 13.71 9.29 13.53
C ASP A 173 13.10 8.96 14.89
N TYR A 174 11.93 9.50 15.22
CA TYR A 174 11.32 9.23 16.51
C TYR A 174 10.87 7.77 16.62
N ASN A 175 11.31 7.15 17.73
CA ASN A 175 10.93 5.78 18.07
C ASN A 175 10.09 5.79 19.36
N VAL A 176 8.85 5.31 19.24
CA VAL A 176 7.95 5.13 20.38
C VAL A 176 8.50 4.00 21.25
N PHE A 177 8.58 4.20 22.54
CA PHE A 177 9.21 3.28 23.50
C PHE A 177 10.66 2.89 23.15
N GLY A 178 11.38 3.66 22.32
CA GLY A 178 12.76 3.41 21.93
C GLY A 178 12.99 2.32 20.87
N PHE A 179 11.96 1.57 20.47
CA PHE A 179 12.11 0.47 19.50
C PHE A 179 11.10 0.50 18.33
N LEU A 180 9.96 1.16 18.46
CA LEU A 180 8.92 1.19 17.41
C LEU A 180 8.97 2.51 16.64
N PRO A 181 9.38 2.54 15.35
CA PRO A 181 9.37 3.77 14.55
C PRO A 181 7.96 4.37 14.45
N ILE A 182 7.85 5.71 14.52
CA ILE A 182 6.56 6.40 14.40
C ILE A 182 5.88 6.13 13.05
N LEU A 183 6.66 5.87 11.99
CA LEU A 183 6.13 5.45 10.69
C LEU A 183 5.30 4.16 10.78
N ALA A 184 5.73 3.19 11.60
CA ALA A 184 4.96 1.97 11.86
C ALA A 184 3.66 2.27 12.60
N CYS A 185 3.70 3.20 13.58
CA CYS A 185 2.49 3.64 14.29
C CYS A 185 1.48 4.29 13.33
N ILE A 186 1.96 5.14 12.41
CA ILE A 186 1.12 5.76 11.36
C ILE A 186 0.50 4.67 10.47
N TRP A 187 1.29 3.69 10.02
CA TRP A 187 0.80 2.59 9.21
C TRP A 187 -0.28 1.77 9.93
N ILE A 188 -0.02 1.38 11.18
CA ILE A 188 -1.00 0.63 12.00
C ILE A 188 -2.28 1.45 12.19
N LEU A 189 -2.16 2.75 12.45
CA LEU A 189 -3.32 3.64 12.61
C LEU A 189 -4.15 3.72 11.31
N VAL A 190 -3.50 3.93 10.16
CA VAL A 190 -4.19 3.96 8.84
C VAL A 190 -4.86 2.61 8.55
N ALA A 191 -4.16 1.50 8.81
CA ALA A 191 -4.71 0.16 8.64
C ALA A 191 -5.91 -0.09 9.58
N LEU A 192 -5.85 0.35 10.84
CA LEU A 192 -6.94 0.23 11.79
C LEU A 192 -8.16 1.04 11.33
N ILE A 193 -7.97 2.29 10.91
CA ILE A 193 -9.05 3.12 10.38
C ILE A 193 -9.69 2.45 9.16
N ALA A 194 -8.88 2.01 8.19
CA ALA A 194 -9.37 1.33 6.99
C ALA A 194 -10.11 0.02 7.34
N PHE A 195 -9.61 -0.75 8.29
CA PHE A 195 -10.27 -1.96 8.79
C PHE A 195 -11.65 -1.64 9.39
N LEU A 196 -11.73 -0.61 10.24
CA LEU A 196 -13.00 -0.18 10.85
C LEU A 196 -13.99 0.32 9.79
N VAL A 197 -13.50 1.10 8.80
CA VAL A 197 -14.31 1.60 7.68
C VAL A 197 -14.86 0.43 6.86
N LEU A 198 -14.04 -0.53 6.46
CA LEU A 198 -14.47 -1.69 5.67
C LEU A 198 -15.47 -2.56 6.42
N ARG A 199 -15.28 -2.74 7.73
CA ARG A 199 -16.09 -3.67 8.52
C ARG A 199 -17.41 -3.09 9.02
N TYR A 200 -17.43 -1.80 9.41
CA TYR A 200 -18.53 -1.22 10.16
C TYR A 200 -19.30 -0.12 9.42
N THR A 201 -18.84 0.35 8.26
CA THR A 201 -19.51 1.43 7.53
C THR A 201 -20.31 0.93 6.32
N VAL A 202 -21.29 1.73 5.89
CA VAL A 202 -22.03 1.52 4.63
C VAL A 202 -21.06 1.59 3.45
N PHE A 203 -20.16 2.57 3.46
CA PHE A 203 -19.14 2.74 2.42
C PHE A 203 -18.30 1.46 2.21
N GLY A 204 -17.83 0.85 3.30
CA GLY A 204 -17.09 -0.41 3.20
C GLY A 204 -17.89 -1.53 2.56
N ARG A 205 -19.18 -1.68 2.92
CA ARG A 205 -20.07 -2.68 2.30
C ARG A 205 -20.29 -2.41 0.82
N ASP A 206 -20.51 -1.15 0.45
CA ASP A 206 -20.71 -0.75 -0.94
C ASP A 206 -19.53 -1.12 -1.83
N LEU A 207 -18.27 -1.01 -1.32
CA LEU A 207 -17.07 -1.41 -2.06
C LEU A 207 -17.11 -2.91 -2.43
N PHE A 208 -17.47 -3.78 -1.50
CA PHE A 208 -17.57 -5.22 -1.75
C PHE A 208 -18.69 -5.57 -2.75
N VAL A 209 -19.82 -4.88 -2.66
CA VAL A 209 -20.96 -5.11 -3.59
C VAL A 209 -20.60 -4.64 -5.00
N ILE A 210 -19.97 -3.46 -5.14
CA ILE A 210 -19.46 -2.96 -6.44
C ILE A 210 -18.47 -3.94 -7.06
N GLY A 211 -17.52 -4.44 -6.26
CA GLY A 211 -16.54 -5.41 -6.74
C GLY A 211 -17.12 -6.78 -7.09
N SER A 212 -18.29 -7.12 -6.56
CA SER A 212 -19.01 -8.34 -6.95
C SER A 212 -19.77 -8.17 -8.27
N GLY A 213 -20.07 -6.92 -8.68
CA GLY A 213 -20.74 -6.59 -9.94
C GLY A 213 -21.39 -5.22 -9.90
N ILE A 214 -21.05 -4.37 -10.86
CA ILE A 214 -21.59 -2.99 -10.94
C ILE A 214 -23.12 -3.00 -11.11
N GLU A 215 -23.66 -3.90 -11.92
CA GLU A 215 -25.11 -4.02 -12.13
C GLU A 215 -25.84 -4.48 -10.84
N VAL A 216 -25.24 -5.42 -10.11
CA VAL A 216 -25.77 -5.87 -8.80
C VAL A 216 -25.79 -4.70 -7.82
N ALA A 217 -24.74 -3.87 -7.80
CA ALA A 217 -24.66 -2.69 -6.96
C ALA A 217 -25.75 -1.66 -7.32
N ARG A 218 -25.99 -1.41 -8.62
CA ARG A 218 -27.06 -0.51 -9.09
C ARG A 218 -28.44 -1.00 -8.67
N LEU A 219 -28.72 -2.27 -8.88
CA LEU A 219 -29.99 -2.89 -8.48
C LEU A 219 -30.21 -2.86 -6.96
N SER A 220 -29.11 -2.87 -6.18
CA SER A 220 -29.15 -2.71 -4.72
C SER A 220 -29.30 -1.26 -4.25
N GLY A 221 -29.45 -0.28 -5.18
CA GLY A 221 -29.63 1.14 -4.86
C GLY A 221 -28.32 1.87 -4.50
N ILE A 222 -27.17 1.26 -4.73
CA ILE A 222 -25.87 1.89 -4.45
C ILE A 222 -25.58 2.97 -5.50
N LYS A 223 -25.18 4.16 -5.04
CA LYS A 223 -24.75 5.28 -5.91
C LYS A 223 -23.32 5.03 -6.40
N VAL A 224 -23.15 4.09 -7.34
CA VAL A 224 -21.85 3.60 -7.83
C VAL A 224 -20.90 4.74 -8.19
N ARG A 225 -21.36 5.74 -8.95
CA ARG A 225 -20.57 6.93 -9.32
C ARG A 225 -19.96 7.63 -8.11
N LYS A 226 -20.78 7.92 -7.09
CA LYS A 226 -20.32 8.58 -5.86
C LYS A 226 -19.30 7.72 -5.11
N THR A 227 -19.53 6.41 -5.07
CA THR A 227 -18.64 5.48 -4.38
C THR A 227 -17.28 5.37 -5.07
N PHE A 228 -17.25 5.38 -6.43
CA PHE A 228 -15.97 5.44 -7.18
C PHE A 228 -15.20 6.72 -6.88
N TYR A 229 -15.85 7.89 -6.93
CA TYR A 229 -15.18 9.14 -6.59
C TYR A 229 -14.63 9.12 -5.17
N LEU A 230 -15.43 8.60 -4.23
CA LEU A 230 -15.03 8.58 -2.83
C LEU A 230 -13.86 7.63 -2.57
N VAL A 231 -13.86 6.40 -3.15
CA VAL A 231 -12.77 5.44 -2.90
C VAL A 231 -11.44 5.94 -3.45
N TYR A 232 -11.41 6.54 -4.64
CA TYR A 232 -10.18 7.10 -5.20
C TYR A 232 -9.73 8.37 -4.47
N SER A 233 -10.67 9.22 -4.00
CA SER A 233 -10.33 10.38 -3.16
C SER A 233 -9.78 9.98 -1.80
N VAL A 234 -10.35 8.94 -1.17
CA VAL A 234 -9.85 8.36 0.08
C VAL A 234 -8.46 7.73 -0.13
N ALA A 235 -8.25 7.06 -1.26
CA ALA A 235 -6.92 6.57 -1.62
C ALA A 235 -5.92 7.73 -1.78
N GLY A 236 -6.32 8.82 -2.45
CA GLY A 236 -5.54 10.05 -2.54
C GLY A 236 -5.17 10.62 -1.17
N LEU A 237 -6.12 10.67 -0.22
CA LEU A 237 -5.86 11.08 1.16
C LEU A 237 -4.78 10.19 1.81
N ILE A 238 -4.87 8.86 1.65
CA ILE A 238 -3.90 7.91 2.19
C ILE A 238 -2.53 8.07 1.51
N TYR A 239 -2.49 8.37 0.21
CA TYR A 239 -1.25 8.70 -0.50
C TYR A 239 -0.62 10.00 0.02
N GLY A 240 -1.44 10.97 0.45
CA GLY A 240 -0.97 12.18 1.14
C GLY A 240 -0.30 11.87 2.49
N VAL A 241 -0.79 10.87 3.23
CA VAL A 241 -0.09 10.36 4.44
C VAL A 241 1.24 9.72 4.06
N ALA A 242 1.29 8.90 3.01
CA ALA A 242 2.54 8.31 2.53
C ALA A 242 3.54 9.39 2.08
N ALA A 243 3.08 10.49 1.47
CA ALA A 243 3.91 11.65 1.12
C ALA A 243 4.60 12.28 2.35
N MET A 244 3.88 12.43 3.47
CA MET A 244 4.46 12.90 4.73
C MET A 244 5.48 11.91 5.30
N MET A 245 5.21 10.60 5.16
CA MET A 245 6.15 9.57 5.59
C MET A 245 7.44 9.57 4.73
N PHE A 246 7.35 9.81 3.43
CA PHE A 246 8.52 10.03 2.56
C PHE A 246 9.30 11.26 2.99
N ALA A 247 8.62 12.39 3.26
CA ALA A 247 9.26 13.62 3.71
C ALA A 247 10.05 13.40 5.02
N GLY A 248 9.47 12.68 5.98
CA GLY A 248 10.15 12.38 7.25
C GLY A 248 11.31 11.41 7.08
N ARG A 249 11.13 10.34 6.28
CA ARG A 249 12.18 9.31 6.14
C ARG A 249 13.43 9.78 5.41
N ILE A 250 13.27 10.59 4.36
CA ILE A 250 14.36 10.96 3.44
C ILE A 250 14.81 12.40 3.67
N LEU A 251 13.98 13.23 4.32
CA LEU A 251 14.17 14.67 4.53
C LEU A 251 14.43 15.45 3.23
N ARG A 252 14.03 14.85 2.10
CA ARG A 252 14.21 15.39 0.76
C ARG A 252 13.14 14.83 -0.18
N ALA A 253 12.52 15.67 -0.99
CA ALA A 253 11.70 15.26 -2.11
C ALA A 253 12.58 15.12 -3.36
N MET A 254 12.49 13.98 -4.04
CA MET A 254 13.27 13.68 -5.25
C MET A 254 12.32 13.47 -6.45
N PRO A 255 12.81 13.68 -7.69
CA PRO A 255 12.03 13.45 -8.91
C PRO A 255 11.47 12.03 -9.04
N ASN A 256 12.12 11.04 -8.41
CA ASN A 256 11.72 9.64 -8.38
C ASN A 256 11.08 9.21 -7.04
N THR A 257 10.74 10.14 -6.13
CA THR A 257 10.06 9.78 -4.87
C THR A 257 8.80 8.97 -5.16
N GLY A 258 8.64 7.82 -4.48
CA GLY A 258 7.51 6.92 -4.64
C GLY A 258 7.56 6.01 -5.87
N GLU A 259 8.62 6.02 -6.68
CA GLU A 259 8.78 5.12 -7.83
C GLU A 259 8.95 3.67 -7.37
N GLY A 260 8.18 2.75 -7.97
CA GLY A 260 8.16 1.33 -7.61
C GLY A 260 7.33 0.97 -6.37
N TYR A 261 6.99 1.93 -5.52
CA TYR A 261 6.20 1.67 -4.31
C TYR A 261 4.75 1.28 -4.60
N ASP A 262 4.20 1.75 -5.71
CA ASP A 262 2.88 1.38 -6.25
C ASP A 262 2.82 -0.12 -6.55
N MET A 263 3.80 -0.68 -7.27
CA MET A 263 3.86 -2.11 -7.58
C MET A 263 4.02 -2.95 -6.32
N ASN A 264 4.89 -2.55 -5.40
CA ASN A 264 5.06 -3.23 -4.12
C ASN A 264 3.77 -3.21 -3.28
N ALA A 265 3.02 -2.11 -3.31
CA ALA A 265 1.76 -1.97 -2.61
C ALA A 265 0.66 -2.88 -3.21
N ILE A 266 0.56 -2.94 -4.56
CA ILE A 266 -0.36 -3.84 -5.25
C ILE A 266 0.00 -5.30 -4.92
N ALA A 267 1.29 -5.66 -5.01
CA ALA A 267 1.77 -7.00 -4.66
C ALA A 267 1.40 -7.38 -3.22
N ALA A 268 1.66 -6.48 -2.26
CA ALA A 268 1.34 -6.69 -0.87
C ALA A 268 -0.17 -6.92 -0.63
N ALA A 269 -1.04 -6.14 -1.30
CA ALA A 269 -2.48 -6.29 -1.21
C ALA A 269 -2.96 -7.63 -1.81
N VAL A 270 -2.46 -8.00 -3.00
CA VAL A 270 -2.87 -9.23 -3.71
C VAL A 270 -2.34 -10.48 -3.00
N ILE A 271 -1.06 -10.49 -2.61
CA ILE A 271 -0.49 -11.56 -1.78
C ILE A 271 -1.29 -11.68 -0.47
N GLY A 272 -1.66 -10.55 0.13
CA GLY A 272 -2.53 -10.50 1.31
C GLY A 272 -3.95 -11.01 1.10
N GLY A 273 -4.33 -11.38 -0.13
CA GLY A 273 -5.60 -12.02 -0.47
C GLY A 273 -6.68 -11.08 -1.02
N ALA A 274 -6.33 -9.84 -1.38
CA ALA A 274 -7.22 -8.99 -2.16
C ALA A 274 -7.31 -9.56 -3.60
N SER A 275 -8.54 -9.74 -4.10
CA SER A 275 -8.78 -10.34 -5.42
C SER A 275 -8.86 -9.26 -6.49
N LEU A 276 -8.06 -9.39 -7.54
CA LEU A 276 -8.10 -8.48 -8.70
C LEU A 276 -9.43 -8.54 -9.47
N ALA A 277 -10.19 -9.63 -9.30
CA ALA A 277 -11.54 -9.72 -9.83
C ALA A 277 -12.57 -8.89 -9.03
N GLY A 278 -12.17 -8.27 -7.92
CA GLY A 278 -13.04 -7.52 -7.02
C GLY A 278 -13.82 -8.38 -6.02
N GLY A 279 -14.57 -7.72 -5.14
CA GLY A 279 -15.48 -8.33 -4.18
C GLY A 279 -14.82 -9.07 -3.00
N ARG A 280 -13.49 -9.09 -2.91
CA ARG A 280 -12.74 -9.76 -1.84
C ARG A 280 -11.46 -9.00 -1.50
N GLY A 281 -11.18 -8.92 -0.21
CA GLY A 281 -9.98 -8.30 0.33
C GLY A 281 -10.11 -8.10 1.83
N ALA A 282 -8.98 -8.06 2.54
CA ALA A 282 -8.96 -7.79 3.97
C ALA A 282 -7.70 -7.00 4.33
N ILE A 283 -7.86 -5.99 5.17
CA ILE A 283 -6.72 -5.19 5.66
C ILE A 283 -5.73 -6.05 6.45
N THR A 284 -6.22 -7.02 7.21
CA THR A 284 -5.35 -7.97 7.96
C THR A 284 -4.44 -8.77 7.02
N GLY A 285 -4.98 -9.24 5.90
CA GLY A 285 -4.18 -9.90 4.87
C GLY A 285 -3.16 -8.96 4.25
N THR A 286 -3.55 -7.72 3.93
CA THR A 286 -2.66 -6.69 3.39
C THR A 286 -1.48 -6.41 4.33
N LEU A 287 -1.73 -6.34 5.66
CA LEU A 287 -0.65 -6.17 6.64
C LEU A 287 0.38 -7.31 6.55
N ILE A 288 -0.08 -8.56 6.45
CA ILE A 288 0.80 -9.74 6.33
C ILE A 288 1.54 -9.71 4.99
N GLY A 289 0.86 -9.36 3.88
CA GLY A 289 1.47 -9.22 2.57
C GLY A 289 2.54 -8.12 2.54
N THR A 290 2.29 -7.00 3.22
CA THR A 290 3.28 -5.91 3.36
C THR A 290 4.52 -6.37 4.14
N LEU A 291 4.33 -7.11 5.23
CA LEU A 291 5.46 -7.67 5.99
C LEU A 291 6.26 -8.65 5.14
N LEU A 292 5.60 -9.47 4.32
CA LEU A 292 6.29 -10.38 3.39
C LEU A 292 7.20 -9.61 2.43
N MET A 293 6.65 -8.59 1.77
CA MET A 293 7.41 -7.77 0.82
C MET A 293 8.58 -7.06 1.51
N ALA A 294 8.36 -6.48 2.69
CA ALA A 294 9.40 -5.81 3.46
C ALA A 294 10.54 -6.77 3.88
N VAL A 295 10.19 -7.99 4.30
CA VAL A 295 11.18 -9.01 4.69
C VAL A 295 12.00 -9.45 3.47
N ILE A 296 11.37 -9.71 2.32
CA ILE A 296 12.07 -10.16 1.11
C ILE A 296 13.04 -9.08 0.63
N GLU A 297 12.59 -7.83 0.54
CA GLU A 297 13.42 -6.72 0.08
C GLU A 297 14.59 -6.43 1.03
N ASN A 298 14.34 -6.43 2.34
CA ASN A 298 15.37 -6.17 3.32
C ASN A 298 16.35 -7.35 3.49
N ALA A 299 15.83 -8.59 3.51
CA ALA A 299 16.67 -9.78 3.62
C ALA A 299 17.67 -9.87 2.46
N GLY A 300 17.22 -9.57 1.23
CA GLY A 300 18.10 -9.58 0.07
C GLY A 300 19.25 -8.58 0.19
N LYS A 301 18.98 -7.38 0.71
CA LYS A 301 19.99 -6.32 0.93
C LYS A 301 20.97 -6.64 2.09
N SER A 302 20.57 -7.53 3.00
CA SER A 302 21.33 -7.85 4.21
C SER A 302 22.38 -8.94 4.04
N ARG A 303 22.71 -9.34 2.80
CA ARG A 303 23.71 -10.40 2.47
C ARG A 303 23.47 -11.71 3.21
N PRO A 304 22.31 -12.36 3.03
CA PRO A 304 22.03 -13.62 3.71
C PRO A 304 23.05 -14.68 3.33
N PHE A 305 23.58 -15.39 4.32
CA PHE A 305 24.63 -16.40 4.16
C PHE A 305 25.89 -15.91 3.40
N GLY A 306 26.19 -14.60 3.50
CA GLY A 306 27.32 -13.99 2.82
C GLY A 306 27.13 -13.74 1.32
N ILE A 307 25.94 -14.04 0.76
CA ILE A 307 25.63 -13.84 -0.66
C ILE A 307 25.18 -12.40 -0.86
N GLU A 308 25.84 -11.68 -1.76
CA GLU A 308 25.44 -10.33 -2.15
C GLU A 308 24.36 -10.40 -3.24
N ILE A 309 23.14 -9.98 -2.91
CA ILE A 309 22.03 -9.90 -3.85
C ILE A 309 21.91 -8.45 -4.31
N SER A 310 22.12 -8.19 -5.59
CA SER A 310 21.99 -6.83 -6.13
C SER A 310 20.54 -6.35 -6.10
N ASP A 311 20.31 -5.04 -6.04
CA ASP A 311 18.98 -4.45 -6.12
C ASP A 311 18.24 -4.88 -7.40
N TYR A 312 18.95 -5.08 -8.52
CA TYR A 312 18.38 -5.58 -9.77
C TYR A 312 17.80 -7.00 -9.66
N ILE A 313 18.46 -7.90 -8.92
CA ILE A 313 17.95 -9.25 -8.67
C ILE A 313 16.71 -9.18 -7.78
N LEU A 314 16.66 -8.27 -6.80
CA LEU A 314 15.50 -8.07 -5.96
C LEU A 314 14.29 -7.56 -6.76
N GLU A 315 14.50 -6.70 -7.76
CA GLU A 315 13.45 -6.26 -8.68
C GLU A 315 12.90 -7.45 -9.49
N VAL A 316 13.76 -8.35 -9.99
CA VAL A 316 13.35 -9.58 -10.69
C VAL A 316 12.53 -10.48 -9.76
N ILE A 317 12.99 -10.71 -8.53
CA ILE A 317 12.26 -11.52 -7.53
C ILE A 317 10.90 -10.90 -7.24
N THR A 318 10.84 -9.57 -7.05
CA THR A 318 9.57 -8.86 -6.82
C THR A 318 8.61 -9.03 -7.99
N GLY A 319 9.09 -8.88 -9.23
CA GLY A 319 8.28 -9.10 -10.43
C GLY A 319 7.73 -10.53 -10.52
N LEU A 320 8.56 -11.54 -10.23
CA LEU A 320 8.13 -12.94 -10.20
C LEU A 320 7.07 -13.20 -9.12
N LEU A 321 7.23 -12.59 -7.94
CA LEU A 321 6.25 -12.70 -6.84
C LEU A 321 4.90 -12.07 -7.22
N ILE A 322 4.90 -10.92 -7.89
CA ILE A 322 3.68 -10.29 -8.38
C ILE A 322 2.97 -11.23 -9.36
N ILE A 323 3.69 -11.75 -10.36
CA ILE A 323 3.12 -12.68 -11.34
C ILE A 323 2.56 -13.94 -10.66
N ALA A 324 3.31 -14.52 -9.73
CA ALA A 324 2.87 -15.70 -8.99
C ALA A 324 1.60 -15.44 -8.16
N ALA A 325 1.55 -14.28 -7.47
CA ALA A 325 0.39 -13.89 -6.66
C ALA A 325 -0.87 -13.70 -7.52
N VAL A 326 -0.74 -12.99 -8.63
CA VAL A 326 -1.84 -12.77 -9.59
C VAL A 326 -2.29 -14.08 -10.22
N ALA A 327 -1.36 -14.93 -10.67
CA ALA A 327 -1.68 -16.23 -11.24
C ALA A 327 -2.44 -17.12 -10.25
N MET A 328 -2.01 -17.13 -8.97
CA MET A 328 -2.71 -17.88 -7.92
C MET A 328 -4.13 -17.35 -7.68
N ASP A 329 -4.36 -16.04 -7.69
CA ASP A 329 -5.70 -15.44 -7.52
C ASP A 329 -6.59 -15.84 -8.71
N MET A 330 -6.10 -15.71 -9.94
CA MET A 330 -6.84 -16.09 -11.14
C MET A 330 -7.22 -17.59 -11.18
N LEU A 331 -6.30 -18.49 -10.78
CA LEU A 331 -6.55 -19.92 -10.70
C LEU A 331 -7.60 -20.26 -9.63
N LYS A 332 -7.58 -19.59 -8.48
CA LYS A 332 -8.60 -19.75 -7.43
C LYS A 332 -9.99 -19.30 -7.90
N ASN A 333 -10.05 -18.24 -8.70
CA ASN A 333 -11.31 -17.72 -9.22
C ASN A 333 -11.90 -18.62 -10.31
N ARG A 334 -11.07 -19.21 -11.21
CA ARG A 334 -11.53 -20.20 -12.21
C ARG A 334 -12.18 -21.45 -11.63
N LYS A 335 -11.73 -21.91 -10.46
CA LYS A 335 -12.32 -23.11 -9.81
C LYS A 335 -13.68 -22.84 -9.14
N LYS A 336 -14.16 -21.59 -9.12
CA LYS A 336 -15.42 -21.20 -8.48
C LYS A 336 -16.48 -20.74 -9.49
N ALA A 337 -16.10 -20.49 -10.73
CA ALA A 337 -16.98 -20.29 -11.89
C ALA A 337 -17.28 -21.62 -12.55
#